data_8ebf177fb82ba15d675c55056f81a870
#
_entry.id   8ebf177fb82ba15d675c55056f81a870
#
_cell.length_a   1.000
_cell.length_b   1.000
_cell.length_c   1.000
_cell.angle_alpha   90.00
_cell.angle_beta   90.00
_cell.angle_gamma   90.00
#
_symmetry.space_group_name_H-M   'P 1'
#
loop_
_entity.id
_entity.type
_entity.pdbx_description
1 polymer ?
#
loop_
_entity_poly.entity_id
_entity_poly.type
_entity_poly.pdbx_seq_one_letter_code
_entity_poly.pdbx_strand_id
1 'polypeptide(L)'
;SVPLRAKVDSGRASVADGSTSGLAYFEWSADETEDSDDPATWLACMPALGHIQGLDSVKHSRLSMPDGEFRRAMLNQWTRSAESVFPEGVWEAVQSSTASPGQGLVFAVDVPLNRVSAVIVSADSSGALEVVDQRPGTSWVAGRLSELVRSHGGPVFLDGSGPAAGLVDVLGREGVQVTALKLGEMQAACSQFFDAVADGLVLVRNDGLLDSSVAGVVRRVVGDSWVWGRSKSDVDISPLVAATVAFSGARSGAGVVPIISFA
;
A
#
# COMPACT_ATOMS: atom_id res chain seq x y z
N SER A 1 -12.92 -3.62 6.73
CA SER A 1 -12.03 -3.14 7.81
C SER A 1 -11.10 -4.26 8.26
N VAL A 2 -9.85 -3.93 8.58
CA VAL A 2 -8.82 -4.90 9.04
C VAL A 2 -9.31 -5.76 10.23
N PRO A 3 -9.98 -5.20 11.26
CA PRO A 3 -10.49 -6.01 12.37
C PRO A 3 -11.57 -7.02 11.97
N LEU A 4 -12.40 -6.71 10.97
CA LEU A 4 -13.41 -7.63 10.49
C LEU A 4 -12.76 -8.76 9.69
N ARG A 5 -11.80 -8.46 8.81
CA ARG A 5 -11.05 -9.46 8.05
C ARG A 5 -10.37 -10.47 8.98
N ALA A 6 -9.66 -10.00 9.99
CA ALA A 6 -9.00 -10.87 10.96
C ALA A 6 -9.98 -11.80 11.69
N LYS A 7 -11.21 -11.33 12.00
CA LYS A 7 -12.26 -12.17 12.61
C LYS A 7 -12.81 -13.22 11.63
N VAL A 8 -13.01 -12.84 10.37
CA VAL A 8 -13.43 -13.78 9.32
C VAL A 8 -12.37 -14.87 9.13
N ASP A 9 -11.11 -14.50 8.99
CA ASP A 9 -10.00 -15.43 8.82
C ASP A 9 -9.87 -16.38 10.03
N SER A 10 -10.01 -15.85 11.24
CA SER A 10 -10.04 -16.67 12.47
C SER A 10 -11.26 -17.61 12.52
N GLY A 11 -12.43 -17.14 12.08
CA GLY A 11 -13.63 -17.97 12.01
C GLY A 11 -13.49 -19.10 11.00
N ARG A 12 -12.99 -18.82 9.81
CA ARG A 12 -12.70 -19.82 8.77
C ARG A 12 -11.70 -20.86 9.24
N ALA A 13 -10.60 -20.40 9.90
CA ALA A 13 -9.61 -21.31 10.48
C ALA A 13 -10.23 -22.23 11.53
N SER A 14 -11.06 -21.71 12.46
CA SER A 14 -11.75 -22.51 13.48
C SER A 14 -12.66 -23.57 12.90
N VAL A 15 -13.35 -23.25 11.79
CA VAL A 15 -14.19 -24.24 11.08
C VAL A 15 -13.34 -25.31 10.42
N ALA A 16 -12.25 -24.94 9.76
CA ALA A 16 -11.33 -25.86 9.09
C ALA A 16 -10.64 -26.81 10.07
N ASP A 17 -10.26 -26.32 11.25
CA ASP A 17 -9.60 -27.09 12.31
C ASP A 17 -10.56 -27.90 13.18
N GLY A 18 -11.88 -27.74 13.00
CA GLY A 18 -12.90 -28.38 13.85
C GLY A 18 -12.86 -27.88 15.30
N SER A 19 -12.31 -26.70 15.57
CA SER A 19 -12.18 -26.14 16.91
C SER A 19 -13.54 -25.71 17.46
N THR A 20 -13.85 -26.19 18.68
CA THR A 20 -15.12 -25.89 19.39
C THR A 20 -14.92 -24.89 20.53
N SER A 21 -13.89 -24.09 20.53
CA SER A 21 -13.47 -23.20 21.63
C SER A 21 -14.39 -21.99 21.87
N GLY A 22 -15.72 -22.21 21.93
CA GLY A 22 -16.69 -21.18 22.30
C GLY A 22 -16.98 -20.13 21.22
N LEU A 23 -16.49 -20.31 19.99
CA LEU A 23 -16.81 -19.50 18.83
C LEU A 23 -17.82 -20.23 17.92
N ALA A 24 -18.97 -19.61 17.70
CA ALA A 24 -19.87 -19.98 16.61
C ALA A 24 -19.62 -19.07 15.43
N TYR A 25 -19.30 -19.64 14.27
CA TYR A 25 -19.01 -18.88 13.06
C TYR A 25 -20.01 -19.29 11.97
N PHE A 26 -20.68 -18.30 11.40
CA PHE A 26 -21.60 -18.44 10.29
C PHE A 26 -21.22 -17.42 9.23
N GLU A 27 -21.04 -17.86 8.00
CA GLU A 27 -20.70 -17.01 6.87
C GLU A 27 -21.61 -17.31 5.67
N TRP A 28 -22.12 -16.25 5.08
CA TRP A 28 -22.85 -16.30 3.83
C TRP A 28 -22.10 -15.41 2.83
N SER A 29 -21.11 -15.98 2.19
CA SER A 29 -20.34 -15.34 1.11
C SER A 29 -20.18 -16.33 -0.04
N ALA A 30 -20.13 -15.82 -1.26
CA ALA A 30 -19.73 -16.64 -2.40
C ALA A 30 -18.20 -16.79 -2.42
N ASP A 31 -17.70 -17.90 -2.95
CA ASP A 31 -16.26 -18.06 -3.22
C ASP A 31 -15.79 -17.04 -4.27
N GLU A 32 -14.54 -16.59 -4.19
CA GLU A 32 -13.99 -15.60 -5.10
C GLU A 32 -13.95 -16.08 -6.56
N THR A 33 -13.93 -17.40 -6.77
CA THR A 33 -13.88 -18.05 -8.08
C THR A 33 -15.27 -18.29 -8.70
N GLU A 34 -16.35 -18.11 -7.93
CA GLU A 34 -17.69 -18.35 -8.43
C GLU A 34 -18.18 -17.25 -9.36
N ASP A 35 -19.01 -17.65 -10.32
CA ASP A 35 -19.61 -16.75 -11.31
C ASP A 35 -20.59 -15.78 -10.64
N SER A 36 -20.34 -14.50 -10.73
CA SER A 36 -21.20 -13.44 -10.21
C SER A 36 -22.52 -13.29 -10.97
N ASP A 37 -22.64 -13.87 -12.15
CA ASP A 37 -23.84 -13.83 -12.97
C ASP A 37 -24.73 -15.06 -12.78
N ASP A 38 -24.26 -16.10 -12.05
CA ASP A 38 -25.03 -17.32 -11.81
C ASP A 38 -26.03 -17.13 -10.66
N PRO A 39 -27.35 -17.32 -10.89
CA PRO A 39 -28.33 -17.32 -9.83
C PRO A 39 -28.10 -18.37 -8.74
N ALA A 40 -27.41 -19.48 -9.04
CA ALA A 40 -27.08 -20.49 -8.05
C ALA A 40 -26.09 -19.95 -7.01
N THR A 41 -25.09 -19.15 -7.44
CA THR A 41 -24.18 -18.42 -6.57
C THR A 41 -24.95 -17.48 -5.63
N TRP A 42 -25.94 -16.75 -6.16
CA TRP A 42 -26.75 -15.84 -5.34
C TRP A 42 -27.55 -16.58 -4.26
N LEU A 43 -28.17 -17.70 -4.63
CA LEU A 43 -28.95 -18.53 -3.70
C LEU A 43 -28.08 -19.13 -2.59
N ALA A 44 -26.84 -19.48 -2.89
CA ALA A 44 -25.91 -20.06 -1.93
C ALA A 44 -25.45 -19.04 -0.85
N CYS A 45 -25.25 -17.76 -1.24
CA CYS A 45 -24.72 -16.74 -0.33
C CYS A 45 -25.76 -15.74 0.21
N MET A 46 -27.02 -15.79 -0.26
CA MET A 46 -28.09 -14.88 0.17
C MET A 46 -29.24 -15.64 0.82
N PRO A 47 -29.23 -15.89 2.14
CA PRO A 47 -30.27 -16.66 2.81
C PRO A 47 -31.66 -16.02 2.75
N ALA A 48 -31.77 -14.73 2.47
CA ALA A 48 -33.03 -14.00 2.30
C ALA A 48 -33.65 -14.17 0.89
N LEU A 49 -32.87 -14.67 -0.09
CA LEU A 49 -33.30 -14.78 -1.48
C LEU A 49 -34.34 -15.89 -1.65
N GLY A 50 -35.41 -15.56 -2.30
CA GLY A 50 -36.58 -16.45 -2.46
C GLY A 50 -37.56 -16.43 -1.27
N HIS A 51 -37.23 -15.75 -0.16
CA HIS A 51 -38.10 -15.60 1.01
C HIS A 51 -38.57 -14.15 1.19
N ILE A 52 -37.62 -13.24 1.35
CA ILE A 52 -37.88 -11.82 1.59
C ILE A 52 -37.46 -10.97 0.36
N GLN A 53 -36.45 -11.41 -0.36
CA GLN A 53 -35.93 -10.77 -1.56
C GLN A 53 -36.19 -11.62 -2.79
N GLY A 54 -36.71 -11.03 -3.85
CA GLY A 54 -36.95 -11.72 -5.13
C GLY A 54 -35.70 -11.73 -6.01
N LEU A 55 -35.56 -12.78 -6.83
CA LEU A 55 -34.47 -12.91 -7.81
C LEU A 55 -34.36 -11.71 -8.77
N ASP A 56 -35.49 -11.14 -9.17
CA ASP A 56 -35.50 -10.00 -10.09
C ASP A 56 -34.90 -8.74 -9.49
N SER A 57 -34.98 -8.57 -8.16
CA SER A 57 -34.30 -7.50 -7.47
C SER A 57 -32.78 -7.63 -7.55
N VAL A 58 -32.25 -8.86 -7.39
CA VAL A 58 -30.81 -9.12 -7.49
C VAL A 58 -30.32 -8.96 -8.93
N LYS A 59 -31.08 -9.43 -9.92
CA LYS A 59 -30.79 -9.21 -11.35
C LYS A 59 -30.73 -7.72 -11.68
N HIS A 60 -31.66 -6.92 -11.16
CA HIS A 60 -31.63 -5.48 -11.37
C HIS A 60 -30.41 -4.84 -10.76
N SER A 61 -30.03 -5.23 -9.54
CA SER A 61 -28.80 -4.77 -8.89
C SER A 61 -27.57 -5.17 -9.70
N ARG A 62 -27.52 -6.40 -10.24
CA ARG A 62 -26.42 -6.87 -11.09
C ARG A 62 -26.23 -6.03 -12.34
N LEU A 63 -27.33 -5.62 -12.98
CA LEU A 63 -27.30 -4.79 -14.18
C LEU A 63 -26.93 -3.33 -13.91
N SER A 64 -27.17 -2.83 -12.69
CA SER A 64 -26.98 -1.43 -12.33
C SER A 64 -25.67 -1.16 -11.60
N MET A 65 -25.03 -2.19 -11.05
CA MET A 65 -23.78 -2.06 -10.28
C MET A 65 -22.59 -2.55 -11.11
N PRO A 66 -21.41 -1.91 -10.95
CA PRO A 66 -20.15 -2.48 -11.40
C PRO A 66 -19.89 -3.84 -10.75
N ASP A 67 -19.19 -4.75 -11.43
CA ASP A 67 -18.98 -6.13 -10.95
C ASP A 67 -18.38 -6.19 -9.54
N GLY A 68 -17.31 -5.44 -9.28
CA GLY A 68 -16.68 -5.41 -7.95
C GLY A 68 -17.59 -4.87 -6.85
N GLU A 69 -18.49 -3.92 -7.16
CA GLU A 69 -19.48 -3.43 -6.21
C GLU A 69 -20.56 -4.47 -5.94
N PHE A 70 -21.05 -5.14 -6.98
CA PHE A 70 -22.02 -6.22 -6.85
C PHE A 70 -21.46 -7.38 -6.02
N ARG A 71 -20.23 -7.82 -6.31
CA ARG A 71 -19.53 -8.86 -5.54
C ARG A 71 -19.40 -8.50 -4.06
N ARG A 72 -19.05 -7.28 -3.75
CA ARG A 72 -18.91 -6.80 -2.36
C ARG A 72 -20.26 -6.65 -1.66
N ALA A 73 -21.22 -6.00 -2.31
CA ALA A 73 -22.50 -5.64 -1.70
C ALA A 73 -23.50 -6.80 -1.62
N MET A 74 -23.49 -7.69 -2.63
CA MET A 74 -24.48 -8.74 -2.79
C MET A 74 -23.91 -10.13 -2.50
N LEU A 75 -22.67 -10.42 -2.88
CA LEU A 75 -22.09 -11.74 -2.68
C LEU A 75 -21.20 -11.82 -1.43
N ASN A 76 -21.07 -10.72 -0.67
CA ASN A 76 -20.22 -10.62 0.53
C ASN A 76 -18.76 -11.02 0.30
N GLN A 77 -18.30 -10.89 -0.94
CA GLN A 77 -16.92 -11.16 -1.30
C GLN A 77 -16.01 -10.02 -0.87
N TRP A 78 -14.81 -10.35 -0.45
CA TRP A 78 -13.76 -9.37 -0.23
C TRP A 78 -13.17 -8.99 -1.59
N THR A 79 -13.79 -8.06 -2.27
CA THR A 79 -13.20 -7.50 -3.48
C THR A 79 -12.10 -6.52 -3.10
N ARG A 80 -11.01 -6.50 -3.86
CA ARG A 80 -10.12 -5.35 -3.89
C ARG A 80 -11.01 -4.14 -4.20
N SER A 81 -10.73 -3.00 -3.56
CA SER A 81 -11.50 -1.76 -3.78
C SER A 81 -11.84 -1.63 -5.26
N ALA A 82 -13.09 -1.35 -5.61
CA ALA A 82 -13.56 -1.23 -7.00
C ALA A 82 -12.81 -0.16 -7.83
N GLU A 83 -11.91 0.55 -7.18
CA GLU A 83 -10.98 1.53 -7.73
C GLU A 83 -9.57 1.21 -7.23
N SER A 84 -9.02 0.05 -7.58
CA SER A 84 -7.57 -0.11 -7.48
C SER A 84 -6.92 1.02 -8.29
N VAL A 85 -6.05 1.77 -7.66
CA VAL A 85 -5.36 2.89 -8.33
C VAL A 85 -4.52 2.37 -9.51
N PHE A 86 -3.98 1.15 -9.39
CA PHE A 86 -3.29 0.48 -10.49
C PHE A 86 -4.23 -0.55 -11.15
N PRO A 87 -4.26 -0.63 -12.48
CA PRO A 87 -4.98 -1.68 -13.18
C PRO A 87 -4.53 -3.08 -12.72
N GLU A 88 -5.42 -4.05 -12.89
CA GLU A 88 -5.12 -5.46 -12.54
C GLU A 88 -3.88 -5.97 -13.27
N GLY A 89 -3.01 -6.68 -12.56
CA GLY A 89 -1.77 -7.24 -13.08
C GLY A 89 -0.61 -6.25 -13.21
N VAL A 90 -0.85 -4.94 -13.20
CA VAL A 90 0.21 -3.93 -13.39
C VAL A 90 1.17 -3.90 -12.21
N TRP A 91 0.65 -3.97 -10.98
CA TRP A 91 1.48 -4.01 -9.78
C TRP A 91 2.25 -5.33 -9.66
N GLU A 92 1.60 -6.43 -9.94
CA GLU A 92 2.20 -7.77 -9.93
C GLU A 92 3.35 -7.90 -10.94
N ALA A 93 3.25 -7.22 -12.08
CA ALA A 93 4.28 -7.27 -13.14
C ALA A 93 5.61 -6.60 -12.75
N VAL A 94 5.59 -5.66 -11.79
CA VAL A 94 6.80 -4.97 -11.31
C VAL A 94 7.39 -5.60 -10.06
N GLN A 95 6.80 -6.68 -9.55
CA GLN A 95 7.29 -7.39 -8.36
C GLN A 95 8.37 -8.42 -8.71
N SER A 96 9.35 -8.54 -7.83
CA SER A 96 10.42 -9.52 -7.96
C SER A 96 10.96 -9.94 -6.59
N SER A 97 11.13 -11.24 -6.38
CA SER A 97 11.76 -11.77 -5.17
C SER A 97 13.27 -11.47 -5.09
N THR A 98 13.88 -11.09 -6.20
CA THR A 98 15.32 -10.83 -6.31
C THR A 98 15.64 -9.34 -6.44
N ALA A 99 14.63 -8.47 -6.51
CA ALA A 99 14.86 -7.04 -6.55
C ALA A 99 15.61 -6.57 -5.31
N SER A 100 16.68 -5.84 -5.52
CA SER A 100 17.46 -5.21 -4.45
C SER A 100 18.11 -3.94 -5.00
N PRO A 101 17.86 -2.79 -4.40
CA PRO A 101 18.54 -1.55 -4.78
C PRO A 101 20.05 -1.70 -4.67
N GLY A 102 20.76 -1.21 -5.69
CA GLY A 102 22.20 -1.34 -5.83
C GLY A 102 22.98 -0.12 -5.34
N GLN A 103 23.79 0.47 -6.23
CA GLN A 103 24.58 1.66 -5.89
C GLN A 103 23.78 2.95 -5.98
N GLY A 104 24.19 3.95 -5.19
CA GLY A 104 23.53 5.25 -5.18
C GLY A 104 22.19 5.20 -4.47
N LEU A 105 22.12 4.51 -3.34
CA LEU A 105 20.92 4.36 -2.56
C LEU A 105 20.35 5.69 -2.10
N VAL A 106 19.05 5.78 -2.14
CA VAL A 106 18.24 6.82 -1.50
C VAL A 106 17.34 6.15 -0.49
N PHE A 107 17.17 6.74 0.66
CA PHE A 107 16.24 6.28 1.68
C PHE A 107 15.05 7.22 1.78
N ALA A 108 13.89 6.69 2.04
CA ALA A 108 12.75 7.49 2.43
C ALA A 108 12.09 6.90 3.67
N VAL A 109 11.52 7.77 4.48
CA VAL A 109 10.77 7.39 5.68
C VAL A 109 9.38 7.97 5.63
N ASP A 110 8.41 7.15 6.03
CA ASP A 110 7.06 7.64 6.25
C ASP A 110 6.41 7.06 7.51
N VAL A 111 5.33 7.71 7.93
CA VAL A 111 4.62 7.46 9.19
C VAL A 111 3.12 7.57 8.93
N PRO A 112 2.28 6.63 9.39
CA PRO A 112 0.83 6.76 9.26
C PRO A 112 0.27 7.90 10.13
N LEU A 113 -0.95 8.33 9.83
CA LEU A 113 -1.62 9.44 10.54
C LEU A 113 -1.70 9.22 12.06
N ASN A 114 -1.93 7.99 12.49
CA ASN A 114 -2.02 7.62 13.91
C ASN A 114 -0.64 7.41 14.59
N ARG A 115 0.46 7.48 13.83
CA ARG A 115 1.85 7.36 14.29
C ARG A 115 2.17 6.07 15.06
N VAL A 116 1.42 4.99 14.83
CA VAL A 116 1.64 3.71 15.53
C VAL A 116 2.86 2.94 15.01
N SER A 117 3.36 3.30 13.84
CA SER A 117 4.52 2.68 13.19
C SER A 117 5.30 3.71 12.39
N ALA A 118 6.44 3.30 11.86
CA ALA A 118 7.17 3.99 10.81
C ALA A 118 7.75 2.96 9.84
N VAL A 119 7.98 3.36 8.60
CA VAL A 119 8.56 2.52 7.56
C VAL A 119 9.71 3.25 6.88
N ILE A 120 10.77 2.52 6.57
CA ILE A 120 11.91 2.97 5.76
C ILE A 120 11.94 2.16 4.48
N VAL A 121 12.01 2.84 3.35
CA VAL A 121 12.16 2.25 2.02
C VAL A 121 13.44 2.74 1.40
N SER A 122 14.16 1.88 0.69
CA SER A 122 15.30 2.25 -0.16
C SER A 122 14.95 2.16 -1.63
N ALA A 123 15.57 3.01 -2.43
CA ALA A 123 15.50 3.00 -3.88
C ALA A 123 16.86 3.33 -4.49
N ASP A 124 17.05 2.95 -5.77
CA ASP A 124 18.18 3.37 -6.58
C ASP A 124 17.76 3.96 -7.94
N SER A 125 18.71 4.46 -8.69
CA SER A 125 18.46 5.11 -9.98
C SER A 125 17.95 4.15 -11.07
N SER A 126 18.06 2.84 -10.86
CA SER A 126 17.52 1.82 -11.78
C SER A 126 16.01 1.64 -11.63
N GLY A 127 15.42 2.16 -10.56
CA GLY A 127 14.02 1.96 -10.18
C GLY A 127 13.80 0.76 -9.27
N ALA A 128 14.87 0.13 -8.77
CA ALA A 128 14.75 -0.92 -7.76
C ALA A 128 14.35 -0.34 -6.41
N LEU A 129 13.41 -1.01 -5.73
CA LEU A 129 12.79 -0.60 -4.47
C LEU A 129 12.70 -1.76 -3.49
N GLU A 130 12.97 -1.50 -2.21
CA GLU A 130 12.67 -2.46 -1.14
C GLU A 130 12.26 -1.76 0.17
N VAL A 131 11.38 -2.40 0.92
CA VAL A 131 11.11 -2.03 2.31
C VAL A 131 12.28 -2.52 3.17
N VAL A 132 13.03 -1.58 3.72
CA VAL A 132 14.23 -1.88 4.53
C VAL A 132 13.85 -2.26 5.95
N ASP A 133 12.89 -1.52 6.52
CA ASP A 133 12.49 -1.73 7.92
C ASP A 133 11.09 -1.14 8.18
N GLN A 134 10.31 -1.83 9.00
CA GLN A 134 9.04 -1.31 9.54
C GLN A 134 8.86 -1.81 10.98
N ARG A 135 8.63 -0.87 11.92
CA ARG A 135 8.47 -1.20 13.34
C ARG A 135 7.42 -0.30 14.00
N PRO A 136 6.88 -0.74 15.14
CA PRO A 136 6.01 0.09 15.97
C PRO A 136 6.69 1.38 16.46
N GLY A 137 5.91 2.46 16.50
CA GLY A 137 6.37 3.78 16.92
C GLY A 137 7.37 4.43 15.96
N THR A 138 7.94 5.57 16.38
CA THR A 138 8.85 6.38 15.54
C THR A 138 10.22 6.61 16.19
N SER A 139 10.42 6.23 17.45
CA SER A 139 11.65 6.53 18.21
C SER A 139 12.90 5.83 17.66
N TRP A 140 12.73 4.72 16.96
CA TRP A 140 13.82 3.92 16.38
C TRP A 140 14.35 4.49 15.06
N VAL A 141 13.56 5.35 14.39
CA VAL A 141 13.81 5.80 13.00
C VAL A 141 15.13 6.54 12.86
N ALA A 142 15.41 7.50 13.75
CA ALA A 142 16.59 8.35 13.65
C ALA A 142 17.89 7.53 13.78
N GLY A 143 17.97 6.66 14.77
CA GLY A 143 19.11 5.76 14.95
C GLY A 143 19.30 4.82 13.76
N ARG A 144 18.20 4.25 13.24
CA ARG A 144 18.25 3.33 12.10
C ARG A 144 18.66 4.02 10.80
N LEU A 145 18.11 5.19 10.49
CA LEU A 145 18.52 5.97 9.33
C LEU A 145 19.97 6.45 9.42
N SER A 146 20.43 6.88 10.61
CA SER A 146 21.83 7.22 10.84
C SER A 146 22.77 6.03 10.56
N GLU A 147 22.39 4.83 10.98
CA GLU A 147 23.12 3.59 10.70
C GLU A 147 23.17 3.31 9.19
N LEU A 148 22.01 3.34 8.51
CA LEU A 148 21.90 3.07 7.07
C LEU A 148 22.71 4.05 6.23
N VAL A 149 22.60 5.35 6.51
CA VAL A 149 23.35 6.40 5.82
C VAL A 149 24.86 6.26 6.05
N ARG A 150 25.27 5.89 7.26
CA ARG A 150 26.70 5.64 7.56
C ARG A 150 27.25 4.43 6.83
N SER A 151 26.46 3.37 6.69
CA SER A 151 26.89 2.10 6.08
C SER A 151 26.85 2.12 4.56
N HIS A 152 25.87 2.80 3.98
CA HIS A 152 25.58 2.73 2.55
C HIS A 152 25.71 4.09 1.83
N GLY A 153 25.82 5.18 2.59
CA GLY A 153 25.69 6.53 2.03
C GLY A 153 24.26 6.84 1.63
N GLY A 154 24.09 7.94 0.90
CA GLY A 154 22.82 8.33 0.30
C GLY A 154 21.99 9.30 1.14
N PRO A 155 21.18 10.12 0.46
CA PRO A 155 20.29 11.09 1.10
C PRO A 155 19.04 10.44 1.64
N VAL A 156 18.38 11.11 2.59
CA VAL A 156 17.08 10.71 3.15
C VAL A 156 16.02 11.70 2.71
N PHE A 157 14.87 11.17 2.31
CA PHE A 157 13.71 11.94 1.88
C PHE A 157 12.48 11.61 2.74
N LEU A 158 11.56 12.55 2.82
CA LEU A 158 10.24 12.35 3.42
C LEU A 158 9.20 13.32 2.84
N ASP A 159 7.91 12.99 3.06
CA ASP A 159 6.81 13.91 2.79
C ASP A 159 6.79 15.02 3.86
N GLY A 160 7.22 16.23 3.48
CA GLY A 160 7.25 17.39 4.37
C GLY A 160 5.88 17.96 4.71
N SER A 161 4.82 17.53 4.02
CA SER A 161 3.43 17.90 4.32
C SER A 161 2.67 16.81 5.08
N GLY A 162 3.30 15.64 5.28
CA GLY A 162 2.74 14.47 5.95
C GLY A 162 3.17 14.31 7.41
N PRO A 163 2.71 13.21 8.06
CA PRO A 163 3.05 12.92 9.46
C PRO A 163 4.56 12.71 9.72
N ALA A 164 5.32 12.35 8.68
CA ALA A 164 6.77 12.17 8.77
C ALA A 164 7.54 13.50 8.94
N ALA A 165 6.93 14.65 8.61
CA ALA A 165 7.56 15.96 8.76
C ALA A 165 8.10 16.22 10.17
N GLY A 166 7.43 15.68 11.20
CA GLY A 166 7.90 15.78 12.58
C GLY A 166 9.21 15.04 12.90
N LEU A 167 9.77 14.27 11.94
CA LEU A 167 11.04 13.58 12.11
C LEU A 167 12.24 14.44 11.67
N VAL A 168 12.03 15.54 10.94
CA VAL A 168 13.10 16.37 10.36
C VAL A 168 14.09 16.85 11.44
N ASP A 169 13.57 17.43 12.52
CA ASP A 169 14.42 17.96 13.60
C ASP A 169 15.16 16.84 14.37
N VAL A 170 14.52 15.69 14.52
CA VAL A 170 15.13 14.54 15.22
C VAL A 170 16.27 13.96 14.37
N LEU A 171 16.04 13.78 13.08
CA LEU A 171 17.04 13.30 12.12
C LEU A 171 18.21 14.28 11.99
N GLY A 172 17.92 15.58 11.94
CA GLY A 172 18.97 16.63 11.91
C GLY A 172 19.88 16.60 13.13
N ARG A 173 19.34 16.32 14.32
CA ARG A 173 20.15 16.16 15.56
C ARG A 173 21.06 14.94 15.53
N GLU A 174 20.66 13.88 14.83
CA GLU A 174 21.49 12.69 14.59
C GLU A 174 22.47 12.86 13.41
N GLY A 175 22.56 14.06 12.83
CA GLY A 175 23.44 14.36 11.70
C GLY A 175 22.97 13.81 10.36
N VAL A 176 21.72 13.34 10.26
CA VAL A 176 21.13 12.86 9.01
C VAL A 176 20.56 14.04 8.23
N GLN A 177 21.07 14.25 7.03
CA GLN A 177 20.52 15.24 6.11
C GLN A 177 19.24 14.74 5.47
N VAL A 178 18.16 15.51 5.60
CA VAL A 178 16.83 15.15 5.13
C VAL A 178 16.32 16.17 4.13
N THR A 179 15.81 15.69 3.01
CA THR A 179 15.04 16.50 2.05
C THR A 179 13.55 16.25 2.28
N ALA A 180 12.84 17.27 2.74
CA ALA A 180 11.41 17.23 2.94
C ALA A 180 10.69 17.75 1.69
N LEU A 181 9.96 16.87 0.98
CA LEU A 181 9.22 17.22 -0.22
C LEU A 181 8.01 18.11 0.13
N LYS A 182 7.84 19.20 -0.58
CA LYS A 182 6.66 20.06 -0.50
C LYS A 182 5.48 19.42 -1.22
N LEU A 183 4.27 19.92 -0.98
CA LEU A 183 3.05 19.36 -1.56
C LEU A 183 3.10 19.23 -3.09
N GLY A 184 3.58 20.26 -3.81
CA GLY A 184 3.71 20.19 -5.27
C GLY A 184 4.73 19.14 -5.75
N GLU A 185 5.82 18.94 -4.99
CA GLU A 185 6.81 17.91 -5.26
C GLU A 185 6.23 16.50 -4.97
N MET A 186 5.41 16.37 -3.92
CA MET A 186 4.67 15.13 -3.65
C MET A 186 3.64 14.80 -4.73
N GLN A 187 2.93 15.79 -5.28
CA GLN A 187 2.02 15.60 -6.40
C GLN A 187 2.77 15.07 -7.63
N ALA A 188 3.91 15.68 -7.96
CA ALA A 188 4.76 15.22 -9.05
C ALA A 188 5.32 13.82 -8.79
N ALA A 189 5.78 13.53 -7.58
CA ALA A 189 6.29 12.23 -7.18
C ALA A 189 5.22 11.13 -7.31
N CYS A 190 3.98 11.40 -6.86
CA CYS A 190 2.87 10.45 -7.00
C CYS A 190 2.56 10.13 -8.47
N SER A 191 2.50 11.14 -9.33
CA SER A 191 2.24 10.94 -10.76
C SER A 191 3.39 10.18 -11.43
N GLN A 192 4.65 10.57 -11.17
CA GLN A 192 5.82 9.90 -11.72
C GLN A 192 5.91 8.43 -11.27
N PHE A 193 5.62 8.15 -10.01
CA PHE A 193 5.62 6.78 -9.50
C PHE A 193 4.52 5.94 -10.15
N PHE A 194 3.32 6.50 -10.28
CA PHE A 194 2.21 5.84 -10.95
C PHE A 194 2.55 5.48 -12.41
N ASP A 195 3.06 6.44 -13.16
CA ASP A 195 3.46 6.23 -14.56
C ASP A 195 4.59 5.20 -14.66
N ALA A 196 5.59 5.27 -13.78
CA ALA A 196 6.72 4.35 -13.76
C ALA A 196 6.29 2.90 -13.45
N VAL A 197 5.31 2.70 -12.58
CA VAL A 197 4.72 1.38 -12.32
C VAL A 197 3.96 0.90 -13.55
N ALA A 198 3.16 1.76 -14.19
CA ALA A 198 2.40 1.41 -15.40
C ALA A 198 3.32 1.04 -16.58
N ASP A 199 4.46 1.71 -16.69
CA ASP A 199 5.44 1.50 -17.76
C ASP A 199 6.46 0.38 -17.44
N GLY A 200 6.37 -0.28 -16.27
CA GLY A 200 7.31 -1.31 -15.86
C GLY A 200 8.73 -0.81 -15.58
N LEU A 201 8.88 0.46 -15.24
CA LEU A 201 10.16 1.13 -14.95
C LEU A 201 10.54 1.07 -13.46
N VAL A 202 9.78 0.34 -12.66
CA VAL A 202 10.01 0.07 -11.24
C VAL A 202 10.22 -1.42 -11.07
N LEU A 203 11.11 -1.81 -10.17
CA LEU A 203 11.29 -3.19 -9.76
C LEU A 203 11.21 -3.28 -8.24
N VAL A 204 10.13 -3.84 -7.74
CA VAL A 204 9.81 -3.86 -6.31
C VAL A 204 10.11 -5.21 -5.71
N ARG A 205 10.88 -5.25 -4.62
CA ARG A 205 11.04 -6.48 -3.85
C ARG A 205 9.70 -6.86 -3.21
N ASN A 206 9.32 -8.13 -3.37
CA ASN A 206 8.06 -8.65 -2.83
C ASN A 206 7.95 -8.34 -1.34
N ASP A 207 6.93 -7.59 -0.96
CA ASP A 207 6.67 -7.19 0.42
C ASP A 207 5.16 -7.04 0.66
N GLY A 208 4.61 -7.86 1.57
CA GLY A 208 3.17 -7.89 1.84
C GLY A 208 2.60 -6.60 2.43
N LEU A 209 3.44 -5.73 3.05
CA LEU A 209 3.00 -4.44 3.57
C LEU A 209 2.80 -3.44 2.44
N LEU A 210 3.75 -3.42 1.49
CA LEU A 210 3.67 -2.58 0.31
C LEU A 210 2.51 -3.03 -0.59
N ASP A 211 2.32 -4.33 -0.77
CA ASP A 211 1.19 -4.89 -1.52
C ASP A 211 -0.16 -4.51 -0.91
N SER A 212 -0.27 -4.62 0.42
CA SER A 212 -1.47 -4.20 1.14
C SER A 212 -1.75 -2.70 0.97
N SER A 213 -0.69 -1.88 1.01
CA SER A 213 -0.80 -0.43 0.80
C SER A 213 -1.30 -0.09 -0.60
N VAL A 214 -0.78 -0.77 -1.62
CA VAL A 214 -1.18 -0.61 -3.03
C VAL A 214 -2.62 -1.05 -3.24
N ALA A 215 -3.02 -2.19 -2.65
CA ALA A 215 -4.37 -2.73 -2.79
C ALA A 215 -5.46 -1.84 -2.19
N GLY A 216 -5.13 -1.05 -1.15
CA GLY A 216 -6.11 -0.22 -0.43
C GLY A 216 -5.94 1.28 -0.60
N VAL A 217 -4.95 1.74 -1.38
CA VAL A 217 -4.73 3.17 -1.60
C VAL A 217 -5.83 3.78 -2.47
N VAL A 218 -6.19 5.03 -2.18
CA VAL A 218 -7.05 5.86 -3.04
C VAL A 218 -6.33 7.16 -3.39
N ARG A 219 -6.71 7.78 -4.50
CA ARG A 219 -6.23 9.11 -4.88
C ARG A 219 -7.00 10.20 -4.12
N ARG A 220 -6.30 11.20 -3.65
CA ARG A 220 -6.88 12.43 -3.11
C ARG A 220 -6.55 13.58 -4.05
N VAL A 221 -7.56 14.13 -4.70
CA VAL A 221 -7.43 15.31 -5.56
C VAL A 221 -7.07 16.53 -4.70
N VAL A 222 -6.12 17.32 -5.16
CA VAL A 222 -5.63 18.56 -4.54
C VAL A 222 -5.35 19.57 -5.66
N GLY A 223 -6.25 20.54 -5.82
CA GLY A 223 -6.25 21.44 -7.00
C GLY A 223 -6.48 20.63 -8.27
N ASP A 224 -5.65 20.86 -9.28
CA ASP A 224 -5.70 20.16 -10.58
C ASP A 224 -4.81 18.90 -10.62
N SER A 225 -4.32 18.44 -9.46
CA SER A 225 -3.47 17.27 -9.33
C SER A 225 -3.95 16.36 -8.18
N TRP A 226 -3.15 15.35 -7.81
CA TRP A 226 -3.53 14.41 -6.77
C TRP A 226 -2.31 13.92 -5.99
N VAL A 227 -2.58 13.37 -4.81
CA VAL A 227 -1.63 12.62 -3.97
C VAL A 227 -2.28 11.34 -3.46
N TRP A 228 -1.50 10.42 -2.88
CA TRP A 228 -2.03 9.28 -2.16
C TRP A 228 -2.88 9.71 -0.97
N GLY A 229 -4.11 9.22 -0.89
CA GLY A 229 -5.13 9.69 0.06
C GLY A 229 -5.10 8.99 1.40
N ARG A 230 -4.19 9.36 2.31
CA ARG A 230 -4.01 8.73 3.63
C ARG A 230 -5.28 8.56 4.46
N SER A 231 -6.11 9.60 4.53
CA SER A 231 -7.34 9.59 5.33
C SER A 231 -8.52 8.88 4.68
N LYS A 232 -8.42 8.56 3.40
CA LYS A 232 -9.46 7.88 2.61
C LYS A 232 -9.15 6.41 2.34
N SER A 233 -7.91 6.00 2.57
CA SER A 233 -7.47 4.62 2.43
C SER A 233 -7.85 3.82 3.68
N ASP A 234 -8.36 2.62 3.49
CA ASP A 234 -8.77 1.71 4.57
C ASP A 234 -7.59 0.97 5.23
N VAL A 235 -6.39 1.14 4.66
CA VAL A 235 -5.15 0.51 5.07
C VAL A 235 -4.05 1.54 5.36
N ASP A 236 -2.99 1.12 6.04
CA ASP A 236 -1.77 1.93 6.16
C ASP A 236 -1.07 2.00 4.81
N ILE A 237 -1.00 3.20 4.24
CA ILE A 237 -0.34 3.46 2.96
C ILE A 237 1.06 4.07 3.12
N SER A 238 1.61 4.09 4.35
CA SER A 238 2.96 4.62 4.59
C SER A 238 4.05 3.89 3.79
N PRO A 239 4.00 2.55 3.59
CA PRO A 239 4.93 1.86 2.71
C PRO A 239 4.92 2.39 1.27
N LEU A 240 3.74 2.62 0.70
CA LEU A 240 3.60 3.17 -0.66
C LEU A 240 4.07 4.62 -0.75
N VAL A 241 3.77 5.44 0.26
CA VAL A 241 4.24 6.83 0.28
C VAL A 241 5.76 6.88 0.40
N ALA A 242 6.37 6.09 1.29
CA ALA A 242 7.81 5.99 1.40
C ALA A 242 8.46 5.50 0.09
N ALA A 243 7.89 4.48 -0.57
CA ALA A 243 8.35 3.99 -1.87
C ALA A 243 8.29 5.07 -2.95
N THR A 244 7.18 5.82 -3.02
CA THR A 244 7.01 6.95 -3.94
C THR A 244 8.08 8.03 -3.74
N VAL A 245 8.33 8.40 -2.48
CA VAL A 245 9.32 9.42 -2.11
C VAL A 245 10.73 8.94 -2.40
N ALA A 246 11.07 7.68 -2.07
CA ALA A 246 12.38 7.08 -2.35
C ALA A 246 12.65 7.04 -3.86
N PHE A 247 11.68 6.60 -4.65
CA PHE A 247 11.77 6.56 -6.12
C PHE A 247 12.00 7.96 -6.70
N SER A 248 11.23 8.95 -6.27
CA SER A 248 11.40 10.35 -6.72
C SER A 248 12.78 10.89 -6.36
N GLY A 249 13.26 10.61 -5.14
CA GLY A 249 14.60 10.99 -4.70
C GLY A 249 15.71 10.36 -5.54
N ALA A 250 15.60 9.07 -5.86
CA ALA A 250 16.58 8.34 -6.66
C ALA A 250 16.66 8.88 -8.10
N ARG A 251 15.53 9.25 -8.69
CA ARG A 251 15.46 9.82 -10.05
C ARG A 251 15.92 11.29 -10.13
N SER A 252 15.90 12.02 -9.03
CA SER A 252 16.40 13.41 -8.98
C SER A 252 17.94 13.54 -9.08
N GLY A 253 18.66 12.41 -9.14
CA GLY A 253 20.11 12.34 -9.19
C GLY A 253 20.79 12.60 -7.82
N ALA A 254 20.01 12.73 -6.76
CA ALA A 254 20.51 12.99 -5.41
C ALA A 254 21.35 11.84 -4.82
N GLY A 255 21.18 10.61 -5.37
CA GLY A 255 21.97 9.43 -4.96
C GLY A 255 23.40 9.39 -5.53
N VAL A 256 23.75 10.29 -6.44
CA VAL A 256 25.09 10.39 -7.00
C VAL A 256 25.90 11.35 -6.16
N VAL A 257 26.53 10.89 -5.10
CA VAL A 257 27.60 11.65 -4.43
C VAL A 257 28.81 11.66 -5.37
N PRO A 258 29.26 12.81 -5.92
CA PRO A 258 30.47 12.82 -6.70
C PRO A 258 31.63 12.39 -5.78
N ILE A 259 32.33 11.31 -6.15
CA ILE A 259 33.59 10.95 -5.50
C ILE A 259 34.57 12.08 -5.82
N ILE A 260 34.72 13.03 -4.90
CA ILE A 260 35.81 14.00 -4.99
C ILE A 260 37.05 13.23 -4.58
N SER A 261 37.79 12.73 -5.58
CA SER A 261 39.14 12.21 -5.40
C SER A 261 40.04 13.41 -5.09
N PHE A 262 40.43 13.54 -3.84
CA PHE A 262 41.57 14.41 -3.49
C PHE A 262 42.82 13.66 -3.93
N ALA A 263 43.48 14.18 -5.00
CA ALA A 263 44.81 13.79 -5.42
C ALA A 263 45.84 14.50 -4.54
#